data_28c61b8a6fb4d824a3f5ebd92b7e2df2
#
_entry.id   28c61b8a6fb4d824a3f5ebd92b7e2df2
#
_cell.length_a   1.000
_cell.length_b   1.000
_cell.length_c   1.000
_cell.angle_alpha   90.00
_cell.angle_beta   90.00
_cell.angle_gamma   90.00
#
_symmetry.space_group_name_H-M   'P 1'
#
loop_
_entity.id
_entity.type
_entity.pdbx_description
1 polymer ?
#
loop_
_entity_poly.entity_id
_entity_poly.type
_entity_poly.pdbx_seq_one_letter_code
_entity_poly.pdbx_strand_id
1 'polypeptide(L)'
;MHDTLAKIRKFRDDRDWKQFHDPKNLSVSISIEAAELLELFQWMSGEEATRYAAENKERVSEEIADVAIYLIELADITGIDLAQAIEAKLEKNAKKYPIEKSRGVSTKYTHLK
;
A
#
# COMPACT_ATOMS: atom_id res chain seq x y z
N MET A 1 7.39 -12.49 5.69
CA MET A 1 7.41 -11.08 6.15
C MET A 1 8.40 -10.79 7.28
N HIS A 2 8.67 -11.75 8.16
CA HIS A 2 9.62 -11.51 9.26
C HIS A 2 11.01 -11.11 8.80
N ASP A 3 11.55 -11.78 7.78
CA ASP A 3 12.86 -11.44 7.22
C ASP A 3 12.86 -10.07 6.57
N THR A 4 11.79 -9.74 5.87
CA THR A 4 11.64 -8.44 5.21
C THR A 4 11.59 -7.33 6.25
N LEU A 5 10.79 -7.51 7.31
CA LEU A 5 10.70 -6.53 8.39
C LEU A 5 12.06 -6.31 9.07
N ALA A 6 12.78 -7.40 9.33
CA ALA A 6 14.11 -7.31 9.93
C ALA A 6 15.07 -6.50 9.08
N LYS A 7 15.03 -6.69 7.76
CA LYS A 7 15.87 -5.94 6.82
C LYS A 7 15.48 -4.46 6.77
N ILE A 8 14.20 -4.16 6.81
CA ILE A 8 13.71 -2.77 6.84
C ILE A 8 14.19 -2.08 8.11
N ARG A 9 14.05 -2.75 9.27
CA ARG A 9 14.51 -2.21 10.56
C ARG A 9 16.01 -1.95 10.54
N LYS A 10 16.80 -2.88 10.01
CA LYS A 10 18.24 -2.73 9.93
C LYS A 10 18.63 -1.56 9.04
N PHE A 11 18.01 -1.44 7.88
CA PHE A 11 18.24 -0.33 6.95
C PHE A 11 18.00 1.01 7.64
N ARG A 12 16.89 1.13 8.34
CA ARG A 12 16.50 2.33 9.10
C ARG A 12 17.47 2.62 10.23
N ASP A 13 17.78 1.59 11.03
CA ASP A 13 18.58 1.74 12.26
C ASP A 13 20.06 2.01 11.95
N ASP A 14 20.61 1.41 10.89
CA ASP A 14 21.98 1.69 10.45
C ASP A 14 22.18 3.17 10.09
N ARG A 15 21.11 3.87 9.73
CA ARG A 15 21.13 5.28 9.35
C ARG A 15 20.61 6.21 10.44
N ASP A 16 20.24 5.64 11.58
CA ASP A 16 19.66 6.39 12.69
C ASP A 16 18.41 7.19 12.29
N TRP A 17 17.59 6.60 11.42
CA TRP A 17 16.38 7.24 10.89
C TRP A 17 15.14 6.99 11.73
N LYS A 18 15.18 6.06 12.68
CA LYS A 18 14.03 5.76 13.54
C LYS A 18 13.51 7.01 14.26
N GLN A 19 14.41 7.91 14.64
CA GLN A 19 14.04 9.16 15.30
C GLN A 19 13.14 10.06 14.46
N PHE A 20 13.14 9.88 13.13
CA PHE A 20 12.31 10.65 12.21
C PHE A 20 11.04 9.93 11.80
N HIS A 21 10.89 8.65 12.17
CA HIS A 21 9.80 7.78 11.73
C HIS A 21 8.69 7.71 12.78
N ASP A 22 7.94 8.79 12.94
CA ASP A 22 6.73 8.81 13.74
C ASP A 22 5.50 8.63 12.81
N PRO A 23 4.29 8.39 13.35
CA PRO A 23 3.10 8.16 12.52
C PRO A 23 2.80 9.29 11.56
N LYS A 24 3.02 10.54 11.95
CA LYS A 24 2.77 11.70 11.09
C LYS A 24 3.76 11.73 9.92
N ASN A 25 5.05 11.63 10.20
CA ASN A 25 6.08 11.67 9.18
C ASN A 25 5.99 10.48 8.21
N LEU A 26 5.70 9.29 8.74
CA LEU A 26 5.50 8.11 7.88
C LEU A 26 4.26 8.25 7.01
N SER A 27 3.17 8.84 7.53
CA SER A 27 1.97 9.09 6.72
C SER A 27 2.26 10.05 5.58
N VAL A 28 3.06 11.08 5.82
CA VAL A 28 3.52 12.00 4.76
C VAL A 28 4.33 11.24 3.71
N SER A 29 5.29 10.43 4.15
CA SER A 29 6.13 9.64 3.23
C SER A 29 5.30 8.67 2.40
N ILE A 30 4.33 7.99 3.00
CA ILE A 30 3.42 7.10 2.30
C ILE A 30 2.65 7.87 1.21
N SER A 31 2.14 9.05 1.54
CA SER A 31 1.39 9.87 0.59
C SER A 31 2.26 10.32 -0.58
N ILE A 32 3.50 10.72 -0.31
CA ILE A 32 4.45 11.14 -1.34
C ILE A 32 4.77 9.96 -2.28
N GLU A 33 5.09 8.80 -1.70
CA GLU A 33 5.44 7.62 -2.50
C GLU A 33 4.23 7.11 -3.29
N ALA A 34 3.03 7.18 -2.72
CA ALA A 34 1.81 6.83 -3.43
C ALA A 34 1.58 7.77 -4.62
N ALA A 35 1.88 9.07 -4.46
CA ALA A 35 1.79 10.03 -5.55
C ALA A 35 2.82 9.73 -6.65
N GLU A 36 4.03 9.30 -6.30
CA GLU A 36 5.03 8.89 -7.28
C GLU A 36 4.59 7.67 -8.07
N LEU A 37 3.92 6.73 -7.41
CA LEU A 37 3.32 5.58 -8.09
C LEU A 37 2.24 6.05 -9.07
N LEU A 38 1.39 6.98 -8.64
CA LEU A 38 0.36 7.56 -9.51
C LEU A 38 0.96 8.25 -10.73
N GLU A 39 2.06 8.98 -10.57
CA GLU A 39 2.73 9.70 -11.65
C GLU A 39 3.09 8.80 -12.83
N LEU A 40 3.37 7.52 -12.58
CA LEU A 40 3.67 6.58 -13.66
C LEU A 40 2.49 6.41 -14.63
N PHE A 41 1.26 6.57 -14.14
CA PHE A 41 0.06 6.21 -14.87
C PHE A 41 -0.95 7.35 -15.07
N GLN A 42 -0.75 8.49 -14.40
CA GLN A 42 -1.82 9.50 -14.26
C GLN A 42 -2.37 10.05 -15.59
N TRP A 43 -1.57 10.03 -16.64
CA TRP A 43 -1.97 10.57 -17.95
C TRP A 43 -2.27 9.47 -18.96
N MET A 44 -2.32 8.22 -18.53
CA MET A 44 -2.56 7.06 -19.37
C MET A 44 -4.00 6.57 -19.25
N SER A 45 -4.52 5.97 -20.32
CA SER A 45 -5.74 5.18 -20.24
C SER A 45 -5.44 3.89 -19.46
N GLY A 46 -6.48 3.16 -19.03
CA GLY A 46 -6.29 1.87 -18.38
C GLY A 46 -5.54 0.88 -19.23
N GLU A 47 -5.82 0.87 -20.54
CA GLU A 47 -5.15 -0.01 -21.49
C GLU A 47 -3.66 0.34 -21.64
N GLU A 48 -3.36 1.63 -21.76
CA GLU A 48 -1.97 2.11 -21.83
C GLU A 48 -1.21 1.80 -20.54
N ALA A 49 -1.83 1.99 -19.37
CA ALA A 49 -1.23 1.71 -18.08
C ALA A 49 -0.89 0.22 -17.92
N THR A 50 -1.80 -0.65 -18.35
CA THR A 50 -1.58 -2.10 -18.31
C THR A 50 -0.38 -2.51 -19.14
N ARG A 51 -0.27 -1.95 -20.34
CA ARG A 51 0.86 -2.21 -21.23
C ARG A 51 2.16 -1.67 -20.67
N TYR A 52 2.14 -0.43 -20.18
CA TYR A 52 3.31 0.18 -19.56
C TYR A 52 3.83 -0.67 -18.40
N ALA A 53 2.95 -1.12 -17.52
CA ALA A 53 3.33 -1.93 -16.37
C ALA A 53 3.98 -3.25 -16.79
N ALA A 54 3.47 -3.89 -17.85
CA ALA A 54 4.03 -5.12 -18.36
C ALA A 54 5.44 -4.93 -18.93
N GLU A 55 5.67 -3.79 -19.58
CA GLU A 55 6.96 -3.47 -20.23
C GLU A 55 7.97 -2.83 -19.29
N ASN A 56 7.54 -2.32 -18.13
CA ASN A 56 8.38 -1.58 -17.18
C ASN A 56 8.23 -2.12 -15.76
N LYS A 57 8.25 -3.43 -15.60
CA LYS A 57 8.04 -4.09 -14.30
C LYS A 57 9.02 -3.63 -13.24
N GLU A 58 10.28 -3.43 -13.59
CA GLU A 58 11.28 -3.00 -12.62
C GLU A 58 10.92 -1.63 -12.02
N ARG A 59 10.55 -0.68 -12.87
CA ARG A 59 10.17 0.66 -12.43
C ARG A 59 8.93 0.63 -11.54
N VAL A 60 7.91 -0.11 -11.96
CA VAL A 60 6.67 -0.24 -11.20
C VAL A 60 6.94 -0.93 -9.86
N SER A 61 7.77 -1.98 -9.87
CA SER A 61 8.14 -2.71 -8.65
C SER A 61 8.83 -1.81 -7.63
N GLU A 62 9.72 -0.92 -8.07
CA GLU A 62 10.41 0.00 -7.18
C GLU A 62 9.42 0.95 -6.49
N GLU A 63 8.47 1.50 -7.22
CA GLU A 63 7.48 2.43 -6.64
C GLU A 63 6.51 1.70 -5.70
N ILE A 64 6.10 0.49 -6.06
CA ILE A 64 5.28 -0.33 -5.16
C ILE A 64 6.04 -0.63 -3.87
N ALA A 65 7.32 -1.01 -4.00
CA ALA A 65 8.16 -1.33 -2.85
C ALA A 65 8.32 -0.13 -1.91
N ASP A 66 8.51 1.07 -2.46
CA ASP A 66 8.66 2.27 -1.65
C ASP A 66 7.41 2.54 -0.81
N VAL A 67 6.22 2.39 -1.38
CA VAL A 67 4.96 2.54 -0.63
C VAL A 67 4.87 1.46 0.45
N ALA A 68 5.15 0.22 0.10
CA ALA A 68 5.04 -0.91 1.01
C ALA A 68 6.01 -0.81 2.20
N ILE A 69 7.25 -0.38 1.95
CA ILE A 69 8.25 -0.21 3.01
C ILE A 69 7.74 0.75 4.09
N TYR A 70 7.22 1.91 3.71
CA TYR A 70 6.71 2.88 4.68
C TYR A 70 5.44 2.41 5.39
N LEU A 71 4.57 1.66 4.68
CA LEU A 71 3.39 1.06 5.33
C LEU A 71 3.80 0.03 6.38
N ILE A 72 4.78 -0.81 6.07
CA ILE A 72 5.31 -1.81 7.00
C ILE A 72 5.95 -1.12 8.21
N GLU A 73 6.72 -0.05 7.99
CA GLU A 73 7.33 0.71 9.08
C GLU A 73 6.28 1.36 9.97
N LEU A 74 5.21 1.91 9.41
CA LEU A 74 4.14 2.52 10.19
C LEU A 74 3.43 1.47 11.05
N ALA A 75 3.13 0.32 10.48
CA ALA A 75 2.53 -0.79 11.23
C ALA A 75 3.45 -1.22 12.36
N ASP A 76 4.74 -1.32 12.09
CA ASP A 76 5.74 -1.75 13.08
C ASP A 76 5.83 -0.81 14.27
N ILE A 77 5.97 0.49 14.03
CA ILE A 77 6.11 1.46 15.12
C ILE A 77 4.83 1.66 15.93
N THR A 78 3.69 1.30 15.38
CA THR A 78 2.40 1.40 16.08
C THR A 78 1.99 0.07 16.72
N GLY A 79 2.81 -0.97 16.60
CA GLY A 79 2.52 -2.28 17.19
C GLY A 79 1.39 -3.02 16.49
N ILE A 80 1.14 -2.72 15.21
CA ILE A 80 0.09 -3.35 14.42
C ILE A 80 0.69 -4.51 13.62
N ASP A 81 0.08 -5.68 13.72
CA ASP A 81 0.38 -6.82 12.83
C ASP A 81 -0.35 -6.56 11.52
N LEU A 82 0.40 -6.20 10.48
CA LEU A 82 -0.19 -5.78 9.21
C LEU A 82 -0.99 -6.89 8.55
N ALA A 83 -0.50 -8.13 8.58
CA ALA A 83 -1.21 -9.25 7.98
C ALA A 83 -2.56 -9.47 8.66
N GLN A 84 -2.59 -9.45 9.99
CA GLN A 84 -3.84 -9.59 10.75
C GLN A 84 -4.79 -8.43 10.49
N ALA A 85 -4.25 -7.21 10.41
CA ALA A 85 -5.07 -6.02 10.12
C ALA A 85 -5.72 -6.13 8.74
N ILE A 86 -5.00 -6.62 7.76
CA ILE A 86 -5.52 -6.86 6.40
C ILE A 86 -6.63 -7.90 6.44
N GLU A 87 -6.41 -9.04 7.10
CA GLU A 87 -7.41 -10.10 7.20
C GLU A 87 -8.69 -9.62 7.89
N ALA A 88 -8.54 -8.89 9.01
CA ALA A 88 -9.70 -8.34 9.73
C ALA A 88 -10.46 -7.35 8.86
N LYS A 89 -9.74 -6.52 8.11
CA LYS A 89 -10.38 -5.54 7.22
C LYS A 89 -11.11 -6.19 6.07
N LEU A 90 -10.55 -7.27 5.52
CA LEU A 90 -11.21 -8.05 4.46
C LEU A 90 -12.54 -8.61 4.94
N GLU A 91 -12.61 -9.10 6.18
CA GLU A 91 -13.86 -9.59 6.76
C GLU A 91 -14.91 -8.49 6.87
N LYS A 92 -14.50 -7.30 7.34
CA LYS A 92 -15.40 -6.14 7.40
C LYS A 92 -15.87 -5.71 6.01
N ASN A 93 -14.97 -5.72 5.04
CA ASN A 93 -15.30 -5.35 3.67
C ASN A 93 -16.24 -6.37 3.03
N ALA A 94 -16.09 -7.66 3.35
CA ALA A 94 -16.99 -8.70 2.86
C ALA A 94 -18.43 -8.46 3.30
N LYS A 95 -18.62 -7.92 4.51
CA LYS A 95 -19.96 -7.57 5.01
C LYS A 95 -20.52 -6.34 4.31
N LYS A 96 -19.66 -5.34 3.98
CA LYS A 96 -20.08 -4.13 3.25
C LYS A 96 -20.37 -4.40 1.79
N TYR A 97 -19.68 -5.37 1.21
CA TYR A 97 -19.77 -5.72 -0.22
C TYR A 97 -20.16 -7.19 -0.39
N PRO A 98 -21.43 -7.56 -0.08
CA PRO A 98 -21.90 -8.94 -0.31
C PRO A 98 -21.74 -9.32 -1.77
N ILE A 99 -21.38 -10.56 -2.05
CA ILE A 99 -21.12 -11.05 -3.40
C ILE A 99 -22.30 -10.75 -4.34
N GLU A 100 -23.53 -10.97 -3.87
CA GLU A 100 -24.75 -10.79 -4.66
C GLU A 100 -24.93 -9.36 -5.16
N LYS A 101 -24.45 -8.37 -4.38
CA LYS A 101 -24.63 -6.96 -4.70
C LYS A 101 -23.41 -6.33 -5.33
N SER A 102 -22.26 -6.95 -5.19
CA SER A 102 -20.96 -6.34 -5.54
C SER A 102 -20.34 -6.93 -6.80
N ARG A 103 -20.75 -8.13 -7.20
CA ARG A 103 -20.15 -8.81 -8.35
C ARG A 103 -20.32 -7.97 -9.62
N GLY A 104 -19.19 -7.66 -10.26
CA GLY A 104 -19.18 -6.97 -11.53
C GLY A 104 -19.41 -5.46 -11.47
N VAL A 105 -19.54 -4.88 -10.26
CA VAL A 105 -19.74 -3.44 -10.09
C VAL A 105 -18.72 -2.86 -9.12
N SER A 106 -18.34 -1.61 -9.31
CA SER A 106 -17.38 -0.90 -8.45
C SER A 106 -18.06 0.13 -7.55
N THR A 107 -19.37 -0.02 -7.34
CA THR A 107 -20.17 0.90 -6.54
C THR A 107 -19.75 0.85 -5.07
N LYS A 108 -19.58 2.02 -4.43
CA LYS A 108 -19.25 2.11 -3.02
C LYS A 108 -20.40 1.48 -2.19
N TYR A 109 -20.06 0.83 -1.07
CA TYR A 109 -21.03 0.09 -0.26
C TYR A 109 -22.24 0.92 0.19
N THR A 110 -22.04 2.24 0.40
CA THR A 110 -23.11 3.14 0.79
C THR A 110 -24.18 3.31 -0.30
N HIS A 111 -23.87 2.94 -1.53
CA HIS A 111 -24.77 3.05 -2.68
C HIS A 111 -25.24 1.69 -3.22
N LEU A 112 -24.84 0.59 -2.59
CA LEU A 112 -25.30 -0.74 -2.95
C LEU A 112 -26.76 -0.91 -2.52
N LYS A 113 -27.58 -1.52 -3.40
CA LYS A 113 -29.01 -1.74 -3.16
C LYS A 113 -29.31 -3.14 -2.64
#